data_8b190ae625f5dd7b055b9c42bedb6edb
#
_entry.id   8b190ae625f5dd7b055b9c42bedb6edb
#
_cell.length_a   1.000
_cell.length_b   1.000
_cell.length_c   1.000
_cell.angle_alpha   90.00
_cell.angle_beta   90.00
_cell.angle_gamma   90.00
#
_symmetry.space_group_name_H-M   'P 1'
#
loop_
_entity.id
_entity.type
_entity.pdbx_description
1 polymer ?
#
loop_
_entity_poly.entity_id
_entity_poly.type
_entity_poly.pdbx_seq_one_letter_code
_entity_poly.pdbx_strand_id
1 'polypeptide(L)'
;EKARKMIEEAVVERVSDIYLIPRGENYQVYHRIMDEREYIQELAEDEVMAIISHFKFLAGLNVGEKRRSQQGSCDYNYVSGEISLRLSTVGDYRGKESLVIRLLYDQDQQLKFWFGALERIAQEIKGRGLYLFSGPVGSGKTTLMYQLARLKFPDKQILTIEDPVEIKQEDMLQLQLNEAIGATYDNLIKLSLRHRPDLLIIGEIRDAETARAVIRASLTGATVFSTVHARSVAGVYARMLELGVSPEELNNALQGIAYQRLIGGGGVVDFAKGNYQNHSSDKWNEQIECLLAAGHISPRQAETEKIVLGSTA
;
A
#
# COMPACT_ATOMS: atom_id res chain seq x y z
N GLU A 1 30.56 3.87 -3.00
CA GLU A 1 30.84 2.70 -3.85
C GLU A 1 30.21 1.42 -3.28
N LYS A 2 30.45 1.08 -2.00
CA LYS A 2 29.87 -0.13 -1.35
C LYS A 2 28.34 -0.13 -1.33
N ALA A 3 27.70 0.98 -0.96
CA ALA A 3 26.24 1.10 -0.97
C ALA A 3 25.65 0.86 -2.35
N ARG A 4 26.30 1.39 -3.40
CA ARG A 4 25.90 1.19 -4.78
C ARG A 4 25.96 -0.27 -5.19
N LYS A 5 27.10 -0.92 -4.91
CA LYS A 5 27.28 -2.35 -5.21
C LYS A 5 26.24 -3.22 -4.49
N MET A 6 25.94 -2.91 -3.23
CA MET A 6 24.90 -3.60 -2.45
C MET A 6 23.52 -3.53 -3.12
N ILE A 7 23.14 -2.36 -3.63
CA ILE A 7 21.83 -2.21 -4.32
C ILE A 7 21.87 -2.93 -5.68
N GLU A 8 22.97 -2.83 -6.44
CA GLU A 8 23.12 -3.52 -7.74
C GLU A 8 22.98 -5.03 -7.60
N GLU A 9 23.67 -5.63 -6.64
CA GLU A 9 23.58 -7.07 -6.36
C GLU A 9 22.16 -7.46 -5.93
N ALA A 10 21.55 -6.69 -5.05
CA ALA A 10 20.18 -6.93 -4.59
C ALA A 10 19.14 -6.84 -5.71
N VAL A 11 19.29 -5.89 -6.64
CA VAL A 11 18.40 -5.75 -7.80
C VAL A 11 18.49 -6.95 -8.74
N VAL A 12 19.70 -7.41 -9.03
CA VAL A 12 19.93 -8.59 -9.89
C VAL A 12 19.27 -9.84 -9.31
N GLU A 13 19.34 -10.03 -7.99
CA GLU A 13 18.78 -11.18 -7.28
C GLU A 13 17.30 -11.02 -6.93
N ARG A 14 16.66 -9.91 -7.30
CA ARG A 14 15.26 -9.60 -6.96
C ARG A 14 14.98 -9.60 -5.45
N VAL A 15 15.94 -9.11 -4.67
CA VAL A 15 15.83 -8.97 -3.22
C VAL A 15 14.71 -7.99 -2.87
N SER A 16 13.82 -8.38 -1.98
CA SER A 16 12.76 -7.47 -1.48
C SER A 16 13.25 -6.54 -0.39
N ASP A 17 14.07 -7.03 0.54
CA ASP A 17 14.57 -6.25 1.66
C ASP A 17 16.03 -6.60 1.97
N ILE A 18 16.86 -5.57 2.23
CA ILE A 18 18.22 -5.69 2.75
C ILE A 18 18.21 -5.30 4.22
N TYR A 19 18.84 -6.10 5.06
CA TYR A 19 18.95 -5.85 6.50
C TYR A 19 20.41 -5.63 6.88
N LEU A 20 20.71 -4.54 7.56
CA LEU A 20 21.98 -4.27 8.23
C LEU A 20 21.74 -4.33 9.75
N ILE A 21 22.13 -5.43 10.38
CA ILE A 21 21.78 -5.73 11.79
C ILE A 21 23.05 -5.81 12.64
N PRO A 22 23.17 -5.05 13.72
CA PRO A 22 24.31 -5.11 14.63
C PRO A 22 24.41 -6.49 15.30
N ARG A 23 25.61 -7.07 15.30
CA ARG A 23 25.94 -8.35 15.96
C ARG A 23 27.31 -8.27 16.62
N GLY A 24 27.35 -8.19 17.96
CA GLY A 24 28.59 -7.98 18.68
C GLY A 24 29.25 -6.65 18.29
N GLU A 25 30.49 -6.73 17.82
CA GLU A 25 31.26 -5.56 17.35
C GLU A 25 31.01 -5.23 15.87
N ASN A 26 30.48 -6.18 15.10
CA ASN A 26 30.27 -6.09 13.67
C ASN A 26 28.77 -6.01 13.31
N TYR A 27 28.49 -6.00 12.01
CA TYR A 27 27.15 -6.04 11.44
C TYR A 27 27.00 -7.20 10.50
N GLN A 28 25.85 -7.86 10.57
CA GLN A 28 25.47 -8.89 9.62
C GLN A 28 24.50 -8.32 8.58
N VAL A 29 24.78 -8.62 7.32
CA VAL A 29 23.96 -8.26 6.17
C VAL A 29 23.12 -9.47 5.79
N TYR A 30 21.82 -9.25 5.62
CA TYR A 30 20.90 -10.27 5.14
C TYR A 30 20.10 -9.72 3.96
N HIS A 31 19.76 -10.59 3.03
CA HIS A 31 18.76 -10.36 1.99
C HIS A 31 17.46 -11.11 2.31
N ARG A 32 16.33 -10.57 1.89
CA ARG A 32 15.07 -11.30 1.82
C ARG A 32 14.69 -11.49 0.36
N ILE A 33 14.55 -12.75 -0.04
CA ILE A 33 14.11 -13.15 -1.37
C ILE A 33 12.84 -13.98 -1.19
N MET A 34 11.72 -13.53 -1.75
CA MET A 34 10.37 -14.05 -1.43
C MET A 34 10.12 -13.95 0.08
N ASP A 35 9.94 -15.08 0.79
CA ASP A 35 9.71 -15.10 2.24
C ASP A 35 10.92 -15.56 3.06
N GLU A 36 12.02 -15.92 2.40
CA GLU A 36 13.24 -16.42 3.05
C GLU A 36 14.26 -15.32 3.28
N ARG A 37 14.87 -15.34 4.46
CA ARG A 37 15.95 -14.43 4.84
C ARG A 37 17.29 -15.16 4.78
N GLU A 38 18.18 -14.72 3.88
CA GLU A 38 19.48 -15.29 3.64
C GLU A 38 20.59 -14.42 4.24
N TYR A 39 21.58 -15.06 4.87
CA TYR A 39 22.80 -14.40 5.32
C TYR A 39 23.73 -14.17 4.14
N ILE A 40 24.21 -12.94 3.98
CA ILE A 40 25.09 -12.56 2.87
C ILE A 40 26.55 -12.40 3.33
N GLN A 41 26.79 -11.52 4.32
CA GLN A 41 28.15 -11.21 4.77
C GLN A 41 28.16 -10.52 6.13
N GLU A 42 29.36 -10.41 6.69
CA GLU A 42 29.66 -9.58 7.86
C GLU A 42 30.48 -8.35 7.43
N LEU A 43 30.15 -7.20 7.98
CA LEU A 43 30.84 -5.92 7.73
C LEU A 43 31.27 -5.28 9.05
N ALA A 44 32.37 -4.54 9.01
CA ALA A 44 32.82 -3.75 10.14
C ALA A 44 31.87 -2.57 10.42
N GLU A 45 31.83 -2.13 11.68
CA GLU A 45 30.89 -1.08 12.12
C GLU A 45 31.08 0.23 11.35
N ASP A 46 32.32 0.66 11.11
CA ASP A 46 32.64 1.88 10.39
C ASP A 46 32.14 1.86 8.93
N GLU A 47 32.23 0.71 8.28
CA GLU A 47 31.71 0.51 6.91
C GLU A 47 30.18 0.64 6.89
N VAL A 48 29.49 -0.03 7.82
CA VAL A 48 28.03 0.00 7.88
C VAL A 48 27.52 1.38 8.25
N MET A 49 28.19 2.08 9.18
CA MET A 49 27.82 3.44 9.55
C MET A 49 27.92 4.41 8.37
N ALA A 50 28.92 4.23 7.49
CA ALA A 50 29.02 5.01 6.26
C ALA A 50 27.85 4.70 5.28
N ILE A 51 27.46 3.43 5.16
CA ILE A 51 26.33 2.99 4.33
C ILE A 51 25.00 3.57 4.89
N ILE A 52 24.75 3.43 6.20
CA ILE A 52 23.56 3.97 6.85
C ILE A 52 23.47 5.48 6.66
N SER A 53 24.58 6.20 6.90
CA SER A 53 24.63 7.65 6.74
C SER A 53 24.33 8.09 5.30
N HIS A 54 24.84 7.35 4.32
CA HIS A 54 24.58 7.60 2.91
C HIS A 54 23.08 7.49 2.58
N PHE A 55 22.44 6.40 2.98
CA PHE A 55 21.01 6.20 2.70
C PHE A 55 20.13 7.17 3.49
N LYS A 56 20.46 7.46 4.76
CA LYS A 56 19.75 8.48 5.55
C LYS A 56 19.81 9.86 4.88
N PHE A 57 20.98 10.24 4.37
CA PHE A 57 21.14 11.51 3.67
C PHE A 57 20.25 11.57 2.42
N LEU A 58 20.27 10.52 1.59
CA LEU A 58 19.43 10.45 0.38
C LEU A 58 17.94 10.50 0.68
N ALA A 59 17.50 9.89 1.76
CA ALA A 59 16.10 9.86 2.18
C ALA A 59 15.66 11.10 3.00
N GLY A 60 16.54 12.11 3.17
CA GLY A 60 16.23 13.30 3.94
C GLY A 60 16.08 13.06 5.45
N LEU A 61 16.64 11.95 5.97
CA LEU A 61 16.62 11.60 7.39
C LEU A 61 17.73 12.29 8.15
N ASN A 62 17.56 12.40 9.48
CA ASN A 62 18.59 12.97 10.36
C ASN A 62 19.75 12.00 10.53
N VAL A 63 20.88 12.26 9.85
CA VAL A 63 22.08 11.42 9.87
C VAL A 63 22.71 11.33 11.27
N GLY A 64 22.61 12.39 12.07
CA GLY A 64 23.18 12.43 13.43
C GLY A 64 22.38 11.68 14.49
N GLU A 65 21.07 11.47 14.27
CA GLU A 65 20.19 10.78 15.21
C GLU A 65 20.26 9.26 14.98
N LYS A 66 20.73 8.51 15.96
CA LYS A 66 20.93 7.06 15.87
C LYS A 66 20.00 6.24 16.77
N ARG A 67 19.33 6.88 17.73
CA ARG A 67 18.51 6.20 18.74
C ARG A 67 17.04 6.15 18.38
N ARG A 68 16.52 7.23 17.80
CA ARG A 68 15.11 7.30 17.41
C ARG A 68 14.90 6.55 16.12
N SER A 69 13.78 5.84 16.03
CA SER A 69 13.35 5.25 14.77
C SER A 69 13.09 6.35 13.74
N GLN A 70 13.54 6.13 12.53
CA GLN A 70 13.29 7.02 11.40
C GLN A 70 12.84 6.19 10.20
N GLN A 71 11.94 6.74 9.43
CA GLN A 71 11.50 6.16 8.16
C GLN A 71 11.58 7.21 7.06
N GLY A 72 11.90 6.77 5.86
CA GLY A 72 11.98 7.66 4.70
C GLY A 72 12.05 6.85 3.41
N SER A 73 12.04 7.56 2.31
CA SER A 73 12.17 6.96 0.98
C SER A 73 13.05 7.82 0.10
N CYS A 74 13.70 7.19 -0.86
CA CYS A 74 14.47 7.89 -1.89
C CYS A 74 14.49 7.07 -3.17
N ASP A 75 14.73 7.76 -4.28
CA ASP A 75 15.08 7.12 -5.54
C ASP A 75 16.59 6.94 -5.61
N TYR A 76 17.02 5.77 -6.01
CA TYR A 76 18.41 5.39 -6.08
C TYR A 76 18.84 5.02 -7.49
N ASN A 77 19.75 5.82 -8.06
CA ASN A 77 20.32 5.54 -9.38
C ASN A 77 21.45 4.51 -9.26
N TYR A 78 21.35 3.42 -9.99
CA TYR A 78 22.39 2.40 -10.15
C TYR A 78 22.78 2.24 -11.63
N VAL A 79 23.76 1.40 -11.96
CA VAL A 79 24.33 1.35 -13.32
C VAL A 79 23.29 1.09 -14.41
N SER A 80 22.30 0.25 -14.14
CA SER A 80 21.32 -0.21 -15.13
C SER A 80 19.97 0.47 -15.03
N GLY A 81 19.80 1.50 -14.15
CA GLY A 81 18.52 2.19 -13.99
C GLY A 81 18.34 2.93 -12.66
N GLU A 82 17.11 3.11 -12.30
CA GLU A 82 16.68 3.71 -11.04
C GLU A 82 15.77 2.74 -10.27
N ILE A 83 15.86 2.73 -8.95
CA ILE A 83 14.97 1.97 -8.08
C ILE A 83 14.54 2.83 -6.89
N SER A 84 13.27 2.76 -6.52
CA SER A 84 12.78 3.41 -5.32
C SER A 84 13.07 2.55 -4.09
N LEU A 85 13.58 3.20 -3.04
CA LEU A 85 13.94 2.56 -1.77
C LEU A 85 13.10 3.13 -0.63
N ARG A 86 12.62 2.25 0.25
CA ARG A 86 12.04 2.62 1.54
C ARG A 86 12.98 2.21 2.66
N LEU A 87 13.30 3.15 3.53
CA LEU A 87 14.28 2.99 4.59
C LEU A 87 13.59 2.99 5.95
N SER A 88 14.04 2.11 6.84
CA SER A 88 13.65 2.12 8.25
C SER A 88 14.88 1.92 9.11
N THR A 89 15.15 2.85 10.04
CA THR A 89 16.25 2.77 10.99
C THR A 89 15.75 2.75 12.42
N VAL A 90 16.45 2.04 13.29
CA VAL A 90 16.21 2.03 14.74
C VAL A 90 17.50 1.71 15.48
N GLY A 91 17.75 2.41 16.59
CA GLY A 91 18.86 2.10 17.49
C GLY A 91 18.54 0.93 18.42
N ASP A 92 19.51 0.02 18.64
CA ASP A 92 19.41 -1.01 19.67
C ASP A 92 19.70 -0.42 21.07
N TYR A 93 19.56 -1.23 22.11
CA TYR A 93 19.80 -0.82 23.52
C TYR A 93 21.25 -0.36 23.79
N ARG A 94 22.19 -0.72 22.92
CA ARG A 94 23.61 -0.30 22.99
C ARG A 94 23.88 0.99 22.23
N GLY A 95 22.88 1.51 21.48
CA GLY A 95 23.00 2.67 20.63
C GLY A 95 23.56 2.38 19.24
N LYS A 96 23.64 1.08 18.85
CA LYS A 96 24.00 0.69 17.48
C LYS A 96 22.77 0.77 16.59
N GLU A 97 22.88 1.49 15.47
CA GLU A 97 21.78 1.71 14.54
C GLU A 97 21.65 0.57 13.54
N SER A 98 20.45 -0.01 13.40
CA SER A 98 20.13 -0.95 12.34
C SER A 98 19.47 -0.23 11.17
N LEU A 99 19.55 -0.79 9.96
CA LEU A 99 18.86 -0.29 8.77
C LEU A 99 18.19 -1.45 8.03
N VAL A 100 16.95 -1.23 7.66
CA VAL A 100 16.24 -2.07 6.67
C VAL A 100 15.99 -1.22 5.43
N ILE A 101 16.38 -1.75 4.28
CA ILE A 101 16.15 -1.13 2.96
C ILE A 101 15.19 -2.03 2.21
N ARG A 102 13.99 -1.58 1.92
CA ARG A 102 13.04 -2.25 1.02
C ARG A 102 13.22 -1.72 -0.39
N LEU A 103 13.39 -2.63 -1.34
CA LEU A 103 13.48 -2.31 -2.75
C LEU A 103 12.08 -2.37 -3.37
N LEU A 104 11.65 -1.27 -3.95
CA LEU A 104 10.35 -1.14 -4.61
C LEU A 104 10.58 -1.29 -6.12
N TYR A 105 10.30 -2.47 -6.64
CA TYR A 105 10.43 -2.75 -8.07
C TYR A 105 9.21 -2.20 -8.80
N ASP A 106 9.43 -1.52 -9.93
CA ASP A 106 8.33 -1.14 -10.81
C ASP A 106 7.57 -2.39 -11.24
N GLN A 107 6.34 -2.48 -10.80
CA GLN A 107 5.44 -3.54 -11.22
C GLN A 107 4.77 -3.12 -12.52
N ASP A 108 5.48 -3.29 -13.63
CA ASP A 108 4.94 -3.11 -14.99
C ASP A 108 3.90 -4.20 -15.36
N GLN A 109 3.58 -5.09 -14.43
CA GLN A 109 2.58 -6.12 -14.64
C GLN A 109 1.19 -5.53 -14.42
N GLN A 110 0.48 -5.32 -15.53
CA GLN A 110 -0.96 -5.13 -15.48
C GLN A 110 -1.58 -6.31 -14.73
N LEU A 111 -1.96 -6.08 -13.47
CA LEU A 111 -2.65 -7.07 -12.69
C LEU A 111 -3.95 -7.45 -13.41
N LYS A 112 -4.11 -8.72 -13.72
CA LYS A 112 -5.36 -9.25 -14.27
C LYS A 112 -6.37 -9.43 -13.16
N PHE A 113 -7.62 -9.11 -13.47
CA PHE A 113 -8.72 -9.32 -12.54
C PHE A 113 -9.65 -10.40 -13.09
N TRP A 114 -9.96 -11.38 -12.24
CA TRP A 114 -10.88 -12.44 -12.59
C TRP A 114 -12.28 -11.90 -12.85
N PHE A 115 -13.03 -12.59 -13.70
CA PHE A 115 -14.45 -12.35 -14.00
C PHE A 115 -14.77 -10.94 -14.51
N GLY A 116 -13.80 -10.27 -15.16
CA GLY A 116 -13.97 -8.91 -15.67
C GLY A 116 -14.27 -7.89 -14.55
N ALA A 117 -13.68 -8.09 -13.36
CA ALA A 117 -13.98 -7.26 -12.20
C ALA A 117 -13.59 -5.79 -12.41
N LEU A 118 -12.49 -5.51 -13.11
CA LEU A 118 -12.04 -4.15 -13.40
C LEU A 118 -13.09 -3.35 -14.16
N GLU A 119 -13.57 -3.91 -15.27
CA GLU A 119 -14.55 -3.27 -16.17
C GLU A 119 -15.91 -3.12 -15.48
N ARG A 120 -16.34 -4.14 -14.74
CA ARG A 120 -17.60 -4.08 -13.96
C ARG A 120 -17.55 -2.97 -12.92
N ILE A 121 -16.49 -2.88 -12.13
CA ILE A 121 -16.34 -1.84 -11.12
C ILE A 121 -16.27 -0.47 -11.77
N ALA A 122 -15.52 -0.32 -12.87
CA ALA A 122 -15.46 0.94 -13.61
C ALA A 122 -16.84 1.42 -14.10
N GLN A 123 -17.71 0.50 -14.55
CA GLN A 123 -19.09 0.81 -14.91
C GLN A 123 -19.94 1.26 -13.72
N GLU A 124 -19.67 0.74 -12.54
CA GLU A 124 -20.39 1.08 -11.31
C GLU A 124 -19.94 2.40 -10.67
N ILE A 125 -18.75 2.90 -11.00
CA ILE A 125 -18.28 4.22 -10.57
C ILE A 125 -19.00 5.29 -11.40
N LYS A 126 -20.14 5.76 -10.89
CA LYS A 126 -21.03 6.70 -11.62
C LYS A 126 -20.97 8.13 -11.13
N GLY A 127 -20.32 8.40 -10.03
CA GLY A 127 -20.42 9.71 -9.44
C GLY A 127 -19.40 10.01 -8.35
N ARG A 128 -19.60 11.20 -7.82
CA ARG A 128 -18.84 11.75 -6.71
C ARG A 128 -19.16 11.00 -5.43
N GLY A 129 -18.22 10.98 -4.52
CA GLY A 129 -18.34 10.30 -3.23
C GLY A 129 -17.17 9.37 -2.95
N LEU A 130 -17.29 8.56 -1.93
CA LEU A 130 -16.23 7.69 -1.42
C LEU A 130 -16.36 6.27 -1.95
N TYR A 131 -15.26 5.74 -2.47
CA TYR A 131 -15.09 4.33 -2.79
C TYR A 131 -13.97 3.77 -1.93
N LEU A 132 -14.25 2.73 -1.16
CA LEU A 132 -13.30 2.09 -0.26
C LEU A 132 -12.78 0.77 -0.84
N PHE A 133 -11.48 0.58 -0.75
CA PHE A 133 -10.79 -0.62 -1.20
C PHE A 133 -10.16 -1.32 -0.01
N SER A 134 -10.33 -2.63 0.10
CA SER A 134 -9.84 -3.42 1.21
C SER A 134 -9.25 -4.75 0.77
N GLY A 135 -8.48 -5.34 1.64
CA GLY A 135 -7.80 -6.62 1.43
C GLY A 135 -6.47 -6.67 2.16
N PRO A 136 -5.81 -7.84 2.21
CA PRO A 136 -4.51 -8.00 2.84
C PRO A 136 -3.42 -7.12 2.21
N VAL A 137 -2.29 -7.00 2.89
CA VAL A 137 -1.08 -6.39 2.31
C VAL A 137 -0.67 -7.20 1.08
N GLY A 138 -0.26 -6.52 0.00
CA GLY A 138 0.13 -7.19 -1.24
C GLY A 138 -1.03 -7.71 -2.10
N SER A 139 -2.30 -7.45 -1.73
CA SER A 139 -3.45 -7.90 -2.55
C SER A 139 -3.70 -7.10 -3.82
N GLY A 140 -2.88 -6.07 -4.10
CA GLY A 140 -3.00 -5.25 -5.32
C GLY A 140 -4.06 -4.14 -5.26
N LYS A 141 -4.44 -3.66 -4.07
CA LYS A 141 -5.41 -2.56 -3.90
C LYS A 141 -5.00 -1.29 -4.65
N THR A 142 -3.76 -0.85 -4.47
CA THR A 142 -3.21 0.33 -5.14
C THR A 142 -3.24 0.16 -6.66
N THR A 143 -2.87 -1.02 -7.14
CA THR A 143 -2.92 -1.36 -8.57
C THR A 143 -4.36 -1.30 -9.12
N LEU A 144 -5.34 -1.84 -8.38
CA LEU A 144 -6.76 -1.76 -8.76
C LEU A 144 -7.22 -0.30 -8.82
N MET A 145 -6.93 0.50 -7.81
CA MET A 145 -7.28 1.93 -7.78
C MET A 145 -6.68 2.67 -8.97
N TYR A 146 -5.41 2.44 -9.31
CA TYR A 146 -4.74 3.10 -10.43
C TYR A 146 -5.28 2.64 -11.78
N GLN A 147 -5.56 1.35 -11.97
CA GLN A 147 -6.19 0.87 -13.21
C GLN A 147 -7.61 1.43 -13.37
N LEU A 148 -8.40 1.49 -12.29
CA LEU A 148 -9.73 2.13 -12.31
C LEU A 148 -9.62 3.64 -12.59
N ALA A 149 -8.62 4.31 -12.02
CA ALA A 149 -8.38 5.72 -12.24
C ALA A 149 -8.11 6.01 -13.73
N ARG A 150 -7.20 5.27 -14.35
CA ARG A 150 -6.90 5.41 -15.79
C ARG A 150 -8.07 5.06 -16.69
N LEU A 151 -8.81 4.00 -16.35
CA LEU A 151 -9.97 3.56 -17.15
C LEU A 151 -11.14 4.54 -17.06
N LYS A 152 -11.38 5.12 -15.87
CA LYS A 152 -12.58 5.93 -15.60
C LYS A 152 -12.36 7.42 -15.74
N PHE A 153 -11.14 7.88 -15.52
CA PHE A 153 -10.76 9.30 -15.48
C PHE A 153 -9.65 9.63 -16.49
N PRO A 154 -9.75 9.18 -17.77
CA PRO A 154 -8.75 9.52 -18.78
C PRO A 154 -8.73 11.05 -18.95
N ASP A 155 -7.54 11.63 -19.06
CA ASP A 155 -7.30 13.07 -19.24
C ASP A 155 -7.91 13.96 -18.13
N LYS A 156 -8.14 13.38 -16.95
CA LYS A 156 -8.65 14.08 -15.77
C LYS A 156 -7.55 14.36 -14.77
N GLN A 157 -7.76 15.38 -13.93
CA GLN A 157 -6.84 15.69 -12.86
C GLN A 157 -6.96 14.67 -11.72
N ILE A 158 -5.99 13.78 -11.64
CA ILE A 158 -5.88 12.79 -10.57
C ILE A 158 -4.79 13.24 -9.60
N LEU A 159 -5.12 13.23 -8.33
CA LEU A 159 -4.20 13.58 -7.26
C LEU A 159 -4.17 12.44 -6.24
N THR A 160 -2.97 12.07 -5.79
CA THR A 160 -2.80 11.02 -4.77
C THR A 160 -2.10 11.56 -3.54
N ILE A 161 -2.38 10.96 -2.38
CA ILE A 161 -1.72 11.22 -1.10
C ILE A 161 -1.33 9.86 -0.51
N GLU A 162 -0.02 9.60 -0.42
CA GLU A 162 0.50 8.26 -0.13
C GLU A 162 1.59 8.28 0.96
N ASP A 163 1.82 7.13 1.62
CA ASP A 163 2.79 6.98 2.69
C ASP A 163 3.57 5.65 2.58
N PRO A 164 4.65 5.62 1.76
CA PRO A 164 5.06 6.53 0.69
C PRO A 164 4.39 6.19 -0.67
N VAL A 165 4.76 6.93 -1.73
CA VAL A 165 4.46 6.54 -3.11
C VAL A 165 5.21 5.25 -3.44
N GLU A 166 4.44 4.18 -3.74
CA GLU A 166 5.00 2.85 -4.05
C GLU A 166 5.13 2.62 -5.57
N ILE A 167 4.18 3.14 -6.34
CA ILE A 167 4.13 2.99 -7.80
C ILE A 167 4.06 4.38 -8.41
N LYS A 168 5.11 4.78 -9.11
CA LYS A 168 5.16 6.10 -9.77
C LYS A 168 4.20 6.17 -10.94
N GLN A 169 3.50 7.29 -11.07
CA GLN A 169 2.53 7.56 -12.12
C GLN A 169 2.79 8.95 -12.69
N GLU A 170 3.33 9.01 -13.90
CA GLU A 170 3.67 10.29 -14.55
C GLU A 170 2.44 11.14 -14.91
N ASP A 171 1.29 10.49 -15.04
CA ASP A 171 -0.01 11.08 -15.38
C ASP A 171 -0.81 11.55 -14.16
N MET A 172 -0.24 11.46 -12.93
CA MET A 172 -0.89 11.83 -11.68
C MET A 172 -0.02 12.78 -10.85
N LEU A 173 -0.65 13.67 -10.10
CA LEU A 173 0.06 14.47 -9.09
C LEU A 173 0.11 13.65 -7.78
N GLN A 174 1.25 13.03 -7.51
CA GLN A 174 1.45 12.18 -6.34
C GLN A 174 2.10 12.97 -5.21
N LEU A 175 1.39 13.12 -4.10
CA LEU A 175 1.87 13.74 -2.87
C LEU A 175 2.26 12.67 -1.86
N GLN A 176 3.40 12.85 -1.21
CA GLN A 176 3.89 11.94 -0.20
C GLN A 176 3.86 12.58 1.18
N LEU A 177 3.47 11.79 2.19
CA LEU A 177 3.50 12.23 3.58
C LEU A 177 4.92 12.56 4.02
N ASN A 178 5.04 13.63 4.80
CA ASN A 178 6.28 13.99 5.50
C ASN A 178 5.93 14.78 6.77
N GLU A 179 5.81 14.08 7.88
CA GLU A 179 5.43 14.69 9.16
C GLU A 179 6.44 15.75 9.64
N ALA A 180 7.72 15.62 9.28
CA ALA A 180 8.76 16.55 9.70
C ALA A 180 8.54 17.98 9.16
N ILE A 181 7.84 18.11 8.03
CA ILE A 181 7.47 19.40 7.43
C ILE A 181 5.96 19.70 7.53
N GLY A 182 5.22 18.92 8.32
CA GLY A 182 3.77 19.07 8.49
C GLY A 182 2.92 18.59 7.32
N ALA A 183 3.47 17.81 6.39
CA ALA A 183 2.73 17.18 5.31
C ALA A 183 2.01 15.91 5.83
N THR A 184 0.97 16.11 6.63
CA THR A 184 0.08 15.05 7.17
C THR A 184 -1.08 14.79 6.22
N TYR A 185 -1.80 13.67 6.41
CA TYR A 185 -3.01 13.37 5.64
C TYR A 185 -4.03 14.52 5.68
N ASP A 186 -4.37 15.04 6.86
CA ASP A 186 -5.35 16.12 7.01
C ASP A 186 -4.93 17.39 6.24
N ASN A 187 -3.68 17.81 6.38
CA ASN A 187 -3.15 18.99 5.69
C ASN A 187 -3.11 18.80 4.17
N LEU A 188 -2.64 17.64 3.71
CA LEU A 188 -2.55 17.36 2.27
C LEU A 188 -3.94 17.19 1.65
N ILE A 189 -4.91 16.58 2.33
CA ILE A 189 -6.30 16.50 1.87
C ILE A 189 -6.89 17.90 1.72
N LYS A 190 -6.75 18.77 2.72
CA LYS A 190 -7.23 20.17 2.65
C LYS A 190 -6.60 20.94 1.51
N LEU A 191 -5.31 20.76 1.28
CA LEU A 191 -4.60 21.38 0.17
C LEU A 191 -5.10 20.85 -1.18
N SER A 192 -5.25 19.54 -1.30
CA SER A 192 -5.69 18.85 -2.51
C SER A 192 -7.06 19.35 -2.99
N LEU A 193 -7.99 19.60 -2.08
CA LEU A 193 -9.32 20.12 -2.43
C LEU A 193 -9.25 21.51 -3.12
N ARG A 194 -8.21 22.30 -2.84
CA ARG A 194 -7.99 23.60 -3.53
C ARG A 194 -7.51 23.41 -4.97
N HIS A 195 -6.91 22.28 -5.28
CA HIS A 195 -6.53 21.90 -6.64
C HIS A 195 -7.71 21.37 -7.47
N ARG A 196 -8.89 21.16 -6.86
CA ARG A 196 -10.12 20.67 -7.50
C ARG A 196 -9.89 19.40 -8.34
N PRO A 197 -9.35 18.32 -7.77
CA PRO A 197 -9.12 17.08 -8.51
C PRO A 197 -10.46 16.45 -8.94
N ASP A 198 -10.48 15.83 -10.10
CA ASP A 198 -11.60 14.97 -10.53
C ASP A 198 -11.63 13.68 -9.72
N LEU A 199 -10.44 13.15 -9.39
CA LEU A 199 -10.24 12.00 -8.51
C LEU A 199 -9.14 12.29 -7.48
N LEU A 200 -9.45 12.06 -6.21
CA LEU A 200 -8.49 12.09 -5.11
C LEU A 200 -8.29 10.67 -4.57
N ILE A 201 -7.07 10.16 -4.65
CA ILE A 201 -6.70 8.86 -4.08
C ILE A 201 -5.97 9.10 -2.76
N ILE A 202 -6.48 8.55 -1.67
CA ILE A 202 -5.88 8.67 -0.34
C ILE A 202 -5.41 7.28 0.08
N GLY A 203 -4.11 7.11 0.29
CA GLY A 203 -3.44 5.84 0.46
C GLY A 203 -4.15 4.90 1.41
N GLU A 204 -4.36 5.31 2.66
CA GLU A 204 -5.10 4.50 3.62
C GLU A 204 -5.73 5.30 4.77
N ILE A 205 -6.79 4.73 5.35
CA ILE A 205 -7.46 5.22 6.55
C ILE A 205 -7.05 4.34 7.72
N ARG A 206 -6.18 4.87 8.60
CA ARG A 206 -5.67 4.15 9.78
C ARG A 206 -6.37 4.58 11.08
N ASP A 207 -6.78 5.83 11.15
CA ASP A 207 -7.27 6.49 12.37
C ASP A 207 -8.51 7.36 12.13
N ALA A 208 -9.10 7.83 13.23
CA ALA A 208 -10.32 8.63 13.22
C ALA A 208 -10.13 10.01 12.56
N GLU A 209 -8.94 10.59 12.61
CA GLU A 209 -8.66 11.89 12.01
C GLU A 209 -8.67 11.78 10.49
N THR A 210 -7.94 10.81 9.94
CA THR A 210 -7.91 10.50 8.52
C THR A 210 -9.30 10.10 8.01
N ALA A 211 -10.05 9.26 8.76
CA ALA A 211 -11.41 8.87 8.40
C ALA A 211 -12.33 10.08 8.22
N ARG A 212 -12.34 11.00 9.18
CA ARG A 212 -13.12 12.25 9.11
C ARG A 212 -12.67 13.15 7.96
N ALA A 213 -11.37 13.26 7.69
CA ALA A 213 -10.85 14.06 6.58
C ALA A 213 -11.30 13.50 5.22
N VAL A 214 -11.26 12.16 5.05
CA VAL A 214 -11.73 11.46 3.85
C VAL A 214 -13.23 11.66 3.63
N ILE A 215 -14.05 11.51 4.68
CA ILE A 215 -15.49 11.76 4.60
C ILE A 215 -15.76 13.21 4.17
N ARG A 216 -15.13 14.19 4.82
CA ARG A 216 -15.27 15.60 4.42
C ARG A 216 -14.91 15.82 2.95
N ALA A 217 -13.78 15.26 2.49
CA ALA A 217 -13.36 15.37 1.10
C ALA A 217 -14.40 14.82 0.12
N SER A 218 -14.97 13.65 0.41
CA SER A 218 -15.97 13.01 -0.44
C SER A 218 -17.28 13.81 -0.53
N LEU A 219 -17.64 14.55 0.52
CA LEU A 219 -18.84 15.37 0.57
C LEU A 219 -18.67 16.73 -0.15
N THR A 220 -17.44 17.16 -0.46
CA THR A 220 -17.17 18.40 -1.23
C THR A 220 -17.41 18.27 -2.73
N GLY A 221 -17.76 17.09 -3.21
CA GLY A 221 -18.09 16.84 -4.60
C GLY A 221 -16.94 16.25 -5.43
N ALA A 222 -15.83 15.85 -4.82
CA ALA A 222 -14.79 15.05 -5.46
C ALA A 222 -15.17 13.56 -5.46
N THR A 223 -14.64 12.80 -6.41
CA THR A 223 -14.57 11.35 -6.30
C THR A 223 -13.35 11.01 -5.45
N VAL A 224 -13.53 10.20 -4.42
CA VAL A 224 -12.46 9.82 -3.50
C VAL A 224 -12.29 8.31 -3.46
N PHE A 225 -11.08 7.84 -3.71
CA PHE A 225 -10.67 6.45 -3.49
C PHE A 225 -9.79 6.40 -2.25
N SER A 226 -10.01 5.42 -1.38
CA SER A 226 -9.11 5.19 -0.24
C SER A 226 -9.08 3.73 0.15
N THR A 227 -8.06 3.33 0.90
CA THR A 227 -8.00 1.97 1.43
C THR A 227 -8.32 1.95 2.93
N VAL A 228 -8.87 0.84 3.38
CA VAL A 228 -9.05 0.52 4.79
C VAL A 228 -8.85 -0.98 5.00
N HIS A 229 -8.19 -1.36 6.09
CA HIS A 229 -7.93 -2.77 6.36
C HIS A 229 -9.14 -3.43 7.01
N ALA A 230 -9.71 -4.43 6.32
CA ALA A 230 -10.76 -5.29 6.79
C ALA A 230 -10.73 -6.64 6.05
N ARG A 231 -11.55 -7.61 6.50
CA ARG A 231 -11.56 -8.98 5.95
C ARG A 231 -12.73 -9.25 4.98
N SER A 232 -13.64 -8.30 4.82
CA SER A 232 -14.81 -8.41 3.94
C SER A 232 -15.41 -7.03 3.70
N VAL A 233 -16.39 -6.94 2.79
CA VAL A 233 -17.17 -5.71 2.56
C VAL A 233 -17.85 -5.23 3.84
N ALA A 234 -18.54 -6.13 4.57
CA ALA A 234 -19.20 -5.78 5.84
C ALA A 234 -18.18 -5.34 6.89
N GLY A 235 -17.01 -5.98 6.94
CA GLY A 235 -15.90 -5.59 7.80
C GLY A 235 -15.35 -4.19 7.52
N VAL A 236 -15.34 -3.75 6.27
CA VAL A 236 -14.97 -2.36 5.90
C VAL A 236 -15.95 -1.37 6.51
N TYR A 237 -17.26 -1.64 6.37
CA TYR A 237 -18.29 -0.76 6.94
C TYR A 237 -18.17 -0.69 8.46
N ALA A 238 -18.03 -1.84 9.13
CA ALA A 238 -17.83 -1.91 10.58
C ALA A 238 -16.57 -1.13 11.01
N ARG A 239 -15.48 -1.27 10.28
CA ARG A 239 -14.23 -0.58 10.59
C ARG A 239 -14.36 0.94 10.51
N MET A 240 -15.12 1.47 9.57
CA MET A 240 -15.39 2.92 9.49
C MET A 240 -16.19 3.42 10.69
N LEU A 241 -17.16 2.62 11.18
CA LEU A 241 -17.90 2.94 12.42
C LEU A 241 -16.97 2.96 13.64
N GLU A 242 -16.06 1.98 13.76
CA GLU A 242 -15.05 1.93 14.84
C GLU A 242 -14.12 3.15 14.82
N LEU A 243 -13.81 3.66 13.62
CA LEU A 243 -13.03 4.90 13.45
C LEU A 243 -13.83 6.18 13.73
N GLY A 244 -15.07 6.04 14.20
CA GLY A 244 -15.91 7.14 14.66
C GLY A 244 -16.67 7.87 13.56
N VAL A 245 -16.80 7.27 12.37
CA VAL A 245 -17.69 7.79 11.32
C VAL A 245 -19.11 7.32 11.62
N SER A 246 -20.08 8.21 11.60
CA SER A 246 -21.47 7.85 11.86
C SER A 246 -22.11 7.10 10.68
N PRO A 247 -23.16 6.28 10.91
CA PRO A 247 -23.91 5.64 9.83
C PRO A 247 -24.49 6.66 8.83
N GLU A 248 -24.90 7.83 9.30
CA GLU A 248 -25.44 8.89 8.45
C GLU A 248 -24.38 9.47 7.51
N GLU A 249 -23.18 9.74 8.02
CA GLU A 249 -22.04 10.20 7.22
C GLU A 249 -21.67 9.16 6.16
N LEU A 250 -21.61 7.87 6.54
CA LEU A 250 -21.33 6.79 5.60
C LEU A 250 -22.41 6.69 4.53
N ASN A 251 -23.68 6.76 4.88
CA ASN A 251 -24.78 6.69 3.91
C ASN A 251 -24.74 7.85 2.91
N ASN A 252 -24.27 9.02 3.32
CA ASN A 252 -24.16 10.19 2.45
C ASN A 252 -22.90 10.17 1.58
N ALA A 253 -21.80 9.63 2.07
CA ALA A 253 -20.51 9.68 1.40
C ALA A 253 -20.19 8.43 0.57
N LEU A 254 -20.52 7.24 1.10
CA LEU A 254 -20.05 5.96 0.57
C LEU A 254 -20.82 5.50 -0.66
N GLN A 255 -20.13 5.30 -1.76
CA GLN A 255 -20.69 4.90 -3.06
C GLN A 255 -20.38 3.45 -3.42
N GLY A 256 -19.30 2.89 -2.88
CA GLY A 256 -18.92 1.50 -3.14
C GLY A 256 -17.81 1.01 -2.22
N ILE A 257 -17.80 -0.31 -2.01
CA ILE A 257 -16.72 -1.01 -1.31
C ILE A 257 -16.25 -2.16 -2.20
N ALA A 258 -14.93 -2.25 -2.39
CA ALA A 258 -14.26 -3.36 -3.06
C ALA A 258 -13.38 -4.10 -2.06
N TYR A 259 -13.62 -5.39 -1.84
CA TYR A 259 -12.74 -6.26 -1.10
C TYR A 259 -11.97 -7.16 -2.08
N GLN A 260 -10.65 -7.27 -1.92
CA GLN A 260 -9.77 -7.89 -2.91
C GLN A 260 -8.74 -8.83 -2.29
N ARG A 261 -8.49 -9.96 -2.96
CA ARG A 261 -7.31 -10.82 -2.75
C ARG A 261 -6.69 -11.21 -4.08
N LEU A 262 -5.39 -11.54 -4.07
CA LEU A 262 -4.72 -12.20 -5.19
C LEU A 262 -4.86 -13.71 -5.03
N ILE A 263 -5.56 -14.35 -5.98
CA ILE A 263 -5.88 -15.77 -5.91
C ILE A 263 -5.75 -16.36 -7.31
N GLY A 264 -5.04 -17.47 -7.43
CA GLY A 264 -4.85 -18.16 -8.71
C GLY A 264 -4.19 -17.32 -9.80
N GLY A 265 -3.28 -16.40 -9.41
CA GLY A 265 -2.54 -15.54 -10.34
C GLY A 265 -3.30 -14.29 -10.80
N GLY A 266 -4.45 -13.96 -10.20
CA GLY A 266 -5.21 -12.75 -10.52
C GLY A 266 -5.98 -12.18 -9.33
N GLY A 267 -6.49 -10.96 -9.49
CA GLY A 267 -7.31 -10.29 -8.49
C GLY A 267 -8.76 -10.82 -8.49
N VAL A 268 -9.18 -11.38 -7.36
CA VAL A 268 -10.60 -11.65 -7.08
C VAL A 268 -11.15 -10.47 -6.32
N VAL A 269 -12.28 -9.92 -6.76
CA VAL A 269 -12.87 -8.72 -6.15
C VAL A 269 -14.34 -8.95 -5.85
N ASP A 270 -14.72 -8.71 -4.59
CA ASP A 270 -16.10 -8.57 -4.14
C ASP A 270 -16.44 -7.09 -4.06
N PHE A 271 -17.38 -6.64 -4.89
CA PHE A 271 -17.78 -5.25 -4.98
C PHE A 271 -19.24 -5.07 -4.60
N ALA A 272 -19.50 -4.15 -3.68
CA ALA A 272 -20.83 -3.81 -3.19
C ALA A 272 -21.19 -2.35 -3.40
N LYS A 273 -22.47 -2.08 -3.68
CA LYS A 273 -23.11 -0.76 -3.68
C LYS A 273 -24.34 -0.81 -2.80
N GLY A 274 -24.28 -0.12 -1.67
CA GLY A 274 -25.35 -0.15 -0.66
C GLY A 274 -25.43 -1.48 0.10
N ASN A 275 -26.25 -1.50 1.13
CA ASN A 275 -26.44 -2.64 2.05
C ASN A 275 -25.11 -3.27 2.55
N TYR A 276 -24.14 -2.42 2.82
CA TYR A 276 -22.77 -2.85 3.15
C TYR A 276 -22.72 -3.67 4.44
N GLN A 277 -23.49 -3.29 5.45
CA GLN A 277 -23.52 -3.94 6.75
C GLN A 277 -23.96 -5.41 6.67
N ASN A 278 -24.94 -5.69 5.80
CA ASN A 278 -25.49 -7.04 5.60
C ASN A 278 -25.08 -7.64 4.25
N HIS A 279 -23.92 -7.23 3.73
CA HIS A 279 -23.40 -7.76 2.47
C HIS A 279 -23.08 -9.25 2.60
N SER A 280 -23.67 -10.08 1.72
CA SER A 280 -23.37 -11.52 1.67
C SER A 280 -22.04 -11.78 0.96
N SER A 281 -21.30 -12.75 1.46
CA SER A 281 -20.08 -13.25 0.82
C SER A 281 -20.36 -14.37 -0.21
N ASP A 282 -21.62 -14.62 -0.56
CA ASP A 282 -21.98 -15.71 -1.49
C ASP A 282 -21.30 -15.55 -2.85
N LYS A 283 -21.34 -14.35 -3.43
CA LYS A 283 -20.65 -14.06 -4.71
C LYS A 283 -19.15 -14.26 -4.63
N TRP A 284 -18.54 -13.93 -3.51
CA TRP A 284 -17.13 -14.23 -3.29
C TRP A 284 -16.88 -15.73 -3.30
N ASN A 285 -17.66 -16.49 -2.55
CA ASN A 285 -17.52 -17.93 -2.48
C ASN A 285 -17.80 -18.63 -3.81
N GLU A 286 -18.78 -18.16 -4.60
CA GLU A 286 -19.03 -18.60 -5.96
C GLU A 286 -17.82 -18.38 -6.87
N GLN A 287 -17.16 -17.22 -6.80
CA GLN A 287 -15.94 -16.96 -7.55
C GLN A 287 -14.81 -17.92 -7.18
N ILE A 288 -14.65 -18.24 -5.89
CA ILE A 288 -13.65 -19.21 -5.41
C ILE A 288 -13.96 -20.61 -5.98
N GLU A 289 -15.22 -21.04 -5.96
CA GLU A 289 -15.62 -22.32 -6.57
C GLU A 289 -15.36 -22.38 -8.07
N CYS A 290 -15.61 -21.27 -8.79
CA CYS A 290 -15.30 -21.19 -10.23
C CYS A 290 -13.79 -21.34 -10.48
N LEU A 291 -12.93 -20.71 -9.67
CA LEU A 291 -11.48 -20.84 -9.81
C LEU A 291 -11.00 -22.26 -9.49
N LEU A 292 -11.60 -22.92 -8.51
CA LEU A 292 -11.33 -24.32 -8.20
C LEU A 292 -11.75 -25.22 -9.35
N ALA A 293 -12.95 -25.07 -9.87
CA ALA A 293 -13.46 -25.87 -10.97
C ALA A 293 -12.63 -25.68 -12.27
N ALA A 294 -12.09 -24.48 -12.49
CA ALA A 294 -11.20 -24.18 -13.62
C ALA A 294 -9.75 -24.64 -13.39
N GLY A 295 -9.40 -25.19 -12.22
CA GLY A 295 -8.05 -25.66 -11.91
C GLY A 295 -7.02 -24.56 -11.62
N HIS A 296 -7.47 -23.34 -11.38
CA HIS A 296 -6.56 -22.22 -11.04
C HIS A 296 -6.08 -22.26 -9.59
N ILE A 297 -6.80 -22.94 -8.71
CA ILE A 297 -6.45 -23.10 -7.30
C ILE A 297 -6.69 -24.54 -6.85
N SER A 298 -6.00 -24.96 -5.79
CA SER A 298 -6.19 -26.26 -5.15
C SER A 298 -7.42 -26.27 -4.23
N PRO A 299 -7.99 -27.46 -3.90
CA PRO A 299 -9.09 -27.57 -2.93
C PRO A 299 -8.76 -26.94 -1.57
N ARG A 300 -7.52 -27.11 -1.10
CA ARG A 300 -7.04 -26.52 0.15
C ARG A 300 -7.02 -24.99 0.09
N GLN A 301 -6.60 -24.42 -1.02
CA GLN A 301 -6.65 -22.96 -1.22
C GLN A 301 -8.10 -22.48 -1.27
N ALA A 302 -9.00 -23.19 -1.94
CA ALA A 302 -10.42 -22.84 -2.01
C ALA A 302 -11.05 -22.77 -0.61
N GLU A 303 -10.78 -23.74 0.25
CA GLU A 303 -11.27 -23.72 1.65
C GLU A 303 -10.73 -22.53 2.45
N THR A 304 -9.45 -22.20 2.27
CA THR A 304 -8.81 -21.08 2.98
C THR A 304 -9.34 -19.72 2.52
N GLU A 305 -9.66 -19.60 1.24
CA GLU A 305 -10.06 -18.32 0.62
C GLU A 305 -11.56 -18.02 0.73
N LYS A 306 -12.40 -19.00 1.05
CA LYS A 306 -13.82 -18.77 1.32
C LYS A 306 -14.02 -17.90 2.56
N ILE A 307 -15.02 -17.03 2.49
CA ILE A 307 -15.46 -16.21 3.63
C ILE A 307 -16.68 -16.90 4.26
N VAL A 308 -16.50 -17.42 5.47
CA VAL A 308 -17.57 -18.02 6.26
C VAL A 308 -18.11 -16.97 7.23
N LEU A 309 -19.37 -16.56 7.08
CA LEU A 309 -20.03 -15.69 8.02
C LEU A 309 -20.25 -16.46 9.32
N GLY A 310 -19.54 -16.09 10.39
CA GLY A 310 -19.73 -16.66 11.73
C GLY A 310 -18.47 -17.03 12.51
N SER A 311 -17.28 -16.95 11.96
CA SER A 311 -16.05 -17.10 12.76
C SER A 311 -15.60 -15.75 13.32
N THR A 312 -16.26 -15.31 14.39
CA THR A 312 -15.65 -14.38 15.35
C THR A 312 -14.53 -15.14 16.04
N ALA A 313 -13.28 -14.88 15.69
CA ALA A 313 -12.11 -15.18 16.48
C ALA A 313 -11.27 -13.91 16.59
#